data_ee8deb879cc3317e6dd1f628acdf5d0f
#
_entry.id   ee8deb879cc3317e6dd1f628acdf5d0f
#
_cell.length_a   1.000
_cell.length_b   1.000
_cell.length_c   1.000
_cell.angle_alpha   90.00
_cell.angle_beta   90.00
_cell.angle_gamma   90.00
#
_symmetry.space_group_name_H-M   'P 1'
#
loop_
_entity.id
_entity.type
_entity.pdbx_description
1 polymer ?
#
loop_
_entity_poly.entity_id
_entity_poly.type
_entity_poly.pdbx_seq_one_letter_code
_entity_poly.pdbx_strand_id
1 'polypeptide(L)'
;ANHQLDSAQIAENAALDITWIVQQLPGVTFEKDDDGEDCFKQFGRKLYVLVNDFEETMDQIRLIPTGALRNISLLDQMQGKIFFGDRGANGVLIISAEPGWTPKDLGRPNVLPFKIMGYQIPDEFYVPKYEIDSVRRDNRYDERSTIYWQPVVKISKDAPAKLSFYTAD
;
A
#
# COMPACT_ATOMS: atom_id res chain seq x y z
N ALA A 1 2.96 -25.93 -4.11
CA ALA A 1 1.59 -25.54 -3.75
C ALA A 1 1.68 -24.33 -2.82
N ASN A 2 0.98 -23.24 -3.16
CA ASN A 2 0.87 -22.11 -2.25
C ASN A 2 -0.02 -22.52 -1.08
N HIS A 3 0.50 -22.37 0.12
CA HIS A 3 -0.28 -22.52 1.34
C HIS A 3 -0.59 -21.10 1.87
N GLN A 4 -1.85 -20.86 2.17
CA GLN A 4 -2.34 -19.57 2.58
C GLN A 4 -3.29 -19.73 3.75
N LEU A 5 -3.17 -18.87 4.74
CA LEU A 5 -4.14 -18.66 5.80
C LEU A 5 -4.87 -17.35 5.50
N ASP A 6 -6.17 -17.41 5.35
CA ASP A 6 -7.00 -16.23 5.14
C ASP A 6 -7.42 -15.57 6.47
N SER A 7 -8.07 -14.41 6.36
CA SER A 7 -8.51 -13.66 7.54
C SER A 7 -9.48 -14.43 8.43
N ALA A 8 -10.29 -15.34 7.87
CA ALA A 8 -11.24 -16.14 8.63
C ALA A 8 -10.51 -17.19 9.48
N GLN A 9 -9.55 -17.91 8.89
CA GLN A 9 -8.73 -18.89 9.60
C GLN A 9 -7.85 -18.24 10.68
N ILE A 10 -7.35 -17.02 10.40
CA ILE A 10 -6.59 -16.23 11.38
C ILE A 10 -7.49 -15.81 12.54
N ALA A 11 -8.72 -15.37 12.26
CA ALA A 11 -9.67 -14.94 13.27
C ALA A 11 -10.12 -16.08 14.21
N GLU A 12 -10.23 -17.32 13.70
CA GLU A 12 -10.50 -18.49 14.52
C GLU A 12 -9.41 -18.73 15.58
N ASN A 13 -8.19 -18.29 15.29
CA ASN A 13 -7.01 -18.42 16.14
C ASN A 13 -6.58 -17.08 16.77
N ALA A 14 -7.49 -16.09 16.88
CA ALA A 14 -7.19 -14.74 17.33
C ALA A 14 -6.59 -14.64 18.75
N ALA A 15 -6.79 -15.66 19.58
CA ALA A 15 -6.20 -15.74 20.93
C ALA A 15 -4.74 -16.23 20.93
N LEU A 16 -4.24 -16.70 19.79
CA LEU A 16 -2.87 -17.22 19.65
C LEU A 16 -1.92 -16.12 19.18
N ASP A 17 -0.66 -16.27 19.54
CA ASP A 17 0.41 -15.44 19.00
C ASP A 17 0.65 -15.77 17.51
N ILE A 18 1.12 -14.80 16.77
CA ILE A 18 1.45 -14.93 15.35
C ILE A 18 2.39 -16.09 15.07
N THR A 19 3.32 -16.36 15.97
CA THR A 19 4.25 -17.50 15.83
C THR A 19 3.52 -18.85 15.79
N TRP A 20 2.46 -19.01 16.58
CA TRP A 20 1.63 -20.21 16.58
C TRP A 20 0.75 -20.31 15.33
N ILE A 21 0.23 -19.18 14.86
CA ILE A 21 -0.58 -19.15 13.65
C ILE A 21 0.26 -19.53 12.42
N VAL A 22 1.47 -19.02 12.31
CA VAL A 22 2.38 -19.35 11.21
C VAL A 22 2.76 -20.82 11.22
N GLN A 23 2.91 -21.44 12.37
CA GLN A 23 3.23 -22.87 12.51
C GLN A 23 2.07 -23.81 12.07
N GLN A 24 0.87 -23.28 11.81
CA GLN A 24 -0.20 -24.06 11.20
C GLN A 24 0.05 -24.32 9.71
N LEU A 25 0.96 -23.56 9.10
CA LEU A 25 1.38 -23.82 7.73
C LEU A 25 2.23 -25.10 7.65
N PRO A 26 2.08 -25.89 6.58
CA PRO A 26 2.70 -27.20 6.48
C PRO A 26 4.23 -27.13 6.50
N GLY A 27 4.81 -27.85 7.44
CA GLY A 27 6.25 -27.99 7.60
C GLY A 27 6.96 -26.76 8.16
N VAL A 28 6.20 -25.75 8.64
CA VAL A 28 6.78 -24.57 9.27
C VAL A 28 6.98 -24.82 10.76
N THR A 29 8.18 -24.52 11.23
CA THR A 29 8.58 -24.56 12.65
C THR A 29 9.12 -23.19 13.05
N PHE A 30 9.01 -22.88 14.33
CA PHE A 30 9.60 -21.71 14.93
C PHE A 30 10.77 -22.14 15.82
N GLU A 31 11.96 -21.79 15.44
CA GLU A 31 13.21 -22.26 16.05
C GLU A 31 14.28 -21.17 16.05
N LYS A 32 15.38 -21.44 16.74
CA LYS A 32 16.58 -20.60 16.65
C LYS A 32 17.43 -21.01 15.45
N ASP A 33 18.04 -20.01 14.81
CA ASP A 33 19.05 -20.25 13.79
C ASP A 33 20.43 -20.52 14.42
N ASP A 34 21.44 -20.68 13.56
CA ASP A 34 22.80 -20.99 13.99
C ASP A 34 23.46 -19.84 14.79
N ASP A 35 22.96 -18.61 14.61
CA ASP A 35 23.37 -17.40 15.32
C ASP A 35 22.62 -17.22 16.65
N GLY A 36 21.66 -18.10 16.95
CA GLY A 36 20.84 -18.06 18.16
C GLY A 36 19.64 -17.12 18.07
N GLU A 37 19.36 -16.58 16.90
CA GLU A 37 18.21 -15.72 16.65
C GLU A 37 16.96 -16.53 16.32
N ASP A 38 15.81 -16.08 16.81
CA ASP A 38 14.52 -16.70 16.52
C ASP A 38 14.18 -16.55 15.03
N CYS A 39 13.74 -17.61 14.40
CA CYS A 39 13.37 -17.60 12.98
C CYS A 39 12.29 -18.63 12.66
N PHE A 40 11.58 -18.43 11.55
CA PHE A 40 10.75 -19.46 10.94
C PHE A 40 11.58 -20.31 10.00
N LYS A 41 11.43 -21.64 10.12
CA LYS A 41 12.04 -22.59 9.21
C LYS A 41 10.97 -23.42 8.53
N GLN A 42 11.18 -23.79 7.28
CA GLN A 42 10.38 -24.80 6.59
C GLN A 42 11.29 -25.97 6.23
N PHE A 43 10.92 -27.16 6.74
CA PHE A 43 11.74 -28.38 6.58
C PHE A 43 13.21 -28.17 6.99
N GLY A 44 13.44 -27.47 8.10
CA GLY A 44 14.76 -27.17 8.64
C GLY A 44 15.53 -26.04 7.94
N ARG A 45 14.94 -25.35 6.96
CA ARG A 45 15.57 -24.23 6.24
C ARG A 45 14.94 -22.91 6.64
N LYS A 46 15.77 -21.91 6.94
CA LYS A 46 15.32 -20.56 7.33
C LYS A 46 14.53 -19.92 6.19
N LEU A 47 13.30 -19.50 6.48
CA LEU A 47 12.45 -18.79 5.55
C LEU A 47 12.84 -17.31 5.45
N TYR A 48 12.67 -16.75 4.27
CA TYR A 48 12.70 -15.30 4.09
C TYR A 48 11.33 -14.74 4.45
N VAL A 49 11.28 -13.78 5.39
CA VAL A 49 10.01 -13.27 5.93
C VAL A 49 9.80 -11.82 5.51
N LEU A 50 8.62 -11.55 4.97
CA LEU A 50 8.18 -10.22 4.57
C LEU A 50 6.87 -9.85 5.27
N VAL A 51 6.77 -8.63 5.75
CA VAL A 51 5.54 -8.02 6.28
C VAL A 51 5.19 -6.81 5.42
N ASN A 52 4.03 -6.85 4.76
CA ASN A 52 3.62 -5.80 3.81
C ASN A 52 4.74 -5.45 2.82
N ASP A 53 5.36 -6.47 2.22
CA ASP A 53 6.47 -6.38 1.25
C ASP A 53 7.82 -5.88 1.79
N PHE A 54 7.95 -5.68 3.10
CA PHE A 54 9.20 -5.29 3.75
C PHE A 54 9.78 -6.43 4.58
N GLU A 55 11.11 -6.56 4.54
CA GLU A 55 11.82 -7.49 5.41
C GLU A 55 11.78 -6.97 6.85
N GLU A 56 11.30 -7.80 7.77
CA GLU A 56 11.15 -7.45 9.18
C GLU A 56 11.86 -8.45 10.07
N THR A 57 12.31 -7.98 11.23
CA THR A 57 12.92 -8.82 12.27
C THR A 57 11.84 -9.58 13.05
N MET A 58 12.22 -10.69 13.67
CA MET A 58 11.28 -11.50 14.47
C MET A 58 10.67 -10.70 15.63
N ASP A 59 11.42 -9.79 16.24
CA ASP A 59 10.91 -8.92 17.31
C ASP A 59 9.78 -8.01 16.80
N GLN A 60 9.89 -7.52 15.57
CA GLN A 60 8.85 -6.69 14.95
C GLN A 60 7.62 -7.52 14.55
N ILE A 61 7.84 -8.72 14.03
CA ILE A 61 6.78 -9.65 13.64
C ILE A 61 5.92 -10.03 14.86
N ARG A 62 6.54 -10.30 15.99
CA ARG A 62 5.83 -10.62 17.26
C ARG A 62 4.96 -9.50 17.80
N LEU A 63 5.25 -8.27 17.45
CA LEU A 63 4.44 -7.11 17.87
C LEU A 63 3.18 -6.93 17.03
N ILE A 64 3.02 -7.69 15.93
CA ILE A 64 1.82 -7.61 15.10
C ILE A 64 0.65 -8.24 15.85
N PRO A 65 -0.37 -7.47 16.21
CA PRO A 65 -1.55 -8.02 16.86
C PRO A 65 -2.29 -8.92 15.84
N THR A 66 -2.75 -10.06 16.30
CA THR A 66 -3.45 -11.03 15.45
C THR A 66 -4.64 -10.41 14.70
N GLY A 67 -5.35 -9.48 15.35
CA GLY A 67 -6.47 -8.76 14.72
C GLY A 67 -6.07 -7.82 13.60
N ALA A 68 -4.79 -7.48 13.45
CA ALA A 68 -4.30 -6.68 12.32
C ALA A 68 -3.87 -7.55 11.12
N LEU A 69 -3.79 -8.87 11.30
CA LEU A 69 -3.40 -9.79 10.24
C LEU A 69 -4.55 -9.99 9.24
N ARG A 70 -4.25 -9.89 7.97
CA ARG A 70 -5.18 -10.11 6.88
C ARG A 70 -4.98 -11.45 6.19
N ASN A 71 -3.73 -11.78 5.96
CA ASN A 71 -3.35 -12.95 5.20
C ASN A 71 -1.92 -13.37 5.53
N ILE A 72 -1.67 -14.66 5.55
CA ILE A 72 -0.33 -15.24 5.67
C ILE A 72 -0.17 -16.22 4.52
N SER A 73 0.83 -16.01 3.67
CA SER A 73 1.10 -16.85 2.50
C SER A 73 2.50 -17.42 2.57
N LEU A 74 2.61 -18.69 2.28
CA LEU A 74 3.89 -19.40 2.18
C LEU A 74 4.15 -19.76 0.73
N LEU A 75 5.20 -19.18 0.17
CA LEU A 75 5.72 -19.53 -1.15
C LEU A 75 6.76 -20.64 -1.01
N ASP A 76 6.66 -21.65 -1.88
CA ASP A 76 7.66 -22.69 -1.93
C ASP A 76 9.01 -22.19 -2.46
N GLN A 77 10.03 -23.05 -2.40
CA GLN A 77 11.40 -22.70 -2.80
C GLN A 77 11.50 -22.24 -4.27
N MET A 78 10.72 -22.88 -5.17
CA MET A 78 10.74 -22.55 -6.59
C MET A 78 10.17 -21.13 -6.81
N GLN A 79 9.03 -20.85 -6.23
CA GLN A 79 8.39 -19.53 -6.32
C GLN A 79 9.20 -18.46 -5.60
N GLY A 80 9.68 -18.76 -4.40
CA GLY A 80 10.55 -17.87 -3.65
C GLY A 80 11.79 -17.47 -4.46
N LYS A 81 12.43 -18.42 -5.11
CA LYS A 81 13.60 -18.17 -5.95
C LYS A 81 13.25 -17.34 -7.20
N ILE A 82 12.10 -17.58 -7.82
CA ILE A 82 11.66 -16.81 -9.01
C ILE A 82 11.40 -15.34 -8.65
N PHE A 83 10.69 -15.09 -7.54
CA PHE A 83 10.27 -13.73 -7.18
C PHE A 83 11.30 -12.94 -6.37
N PHE A 84 12.10 -13.63 -5.55
CA PHE A 84 13.02 -13.00 -4.58
C PHE A 84 14.49 -13.42 -4.75
N GLY A 85 14.79 -14.19 -5.80
CA GLY A 85 16.14 -14.65 -6.10
C GLY A 85 16.72 -15.54 -4.99
N ASP A 86 17.99 -15.35 -4.68
CA ASP A 86 18.69 -16.18 -3.69
C ASP A 86 18.13 -16.04 -2.26
N ARG A 87 17.58 -14.87 -1.92
CA ARG A 87 16.94 -14.65 -0.60
C ARG A 87 15.71 -15.56 -0.41
N GLY A 88 14.96 -15.80 -1.47
CA GLY A 88 13.78 -16.66 -1.47
C GLY A 88 14.05 -18.15 -1.74
N ALA A 89 15.31 -18.55 -1.90
CA ALA A 89 15.67 -19.90 -2.31
C ALA A 89 15.21 -21.01 -1.34
N ASN A 90 14.99 -20.67 -0.08
CA ASN A 90 14.50 -21.60 0.96
C ASN A 90 12.97 -21.54 1.15
N GLY A 91 12.28 -20.67 0.42
CA GLY A 91 10.89 -20.32 0.58
C GLY A 91 10.70 -18.95 1.21
N VAL A 92 9.52 -18.37 1.01
CA VAL A 92 9.19 -17.02 1.48
C VAL A 92 7.87 -17.06 2.26
N LEU A 93 7.89 -16.47 3.44
CA LEU A 93 6.72 -16.24 4.25
C LEU A 93 6.28 -14.78 4.06
N ILE A 94 5.10 -14.56 3.51
CA ILE A 94 4.54 -13.22 3.30
C ILE A 94 3.39 -13.03 4.28
N ILE A 95 3.52 -12.04 5.14
CA ILE A 95 2.53 -11.65 6.15
C ILE A 95 1.92 -10.32 5.70
N SER A 96 0.63 -10.31 5.45
CA SER A 96 -0.12 -9.11 5.12
C SER A 96 -0.88 -8.63 6.35
N ALA A 97 -0.56 -7.44 6.81
CA ALA A 97 -1.24 -6.76 7.91
C ALA A 97 -2.09 -5.60 7.39
N GLU A 98 -2.97 -5.06 8.23
CA GLU A 98 -3.82 -3.93 7.87
C GLU A 98 -3.01 -2.73 7.33
N PRO A 99 -3.54 -2.02 6.30
CA PRO A 99 -2.89 -0.81 5.80
C PRO A 99 -2.69 0.22 6.90
N GLY A 100 -1.46 0.71 7.03
CA GLY A 100 -1.09 1.68 8.06
C GLY A 100 -0.67 1.08 9.40
N TRP A 101 -0.73 -0.26 9.55
CA TRP A 101 -0.06 -0.90 10.66
C TRP A 101 1.45 -0.79 10.44
N THR A 102 2.09 -0.08 11.30
CA THR A 102 3.54 -0.01 11.43
C THR A 102 3.86 -0.11 12.90
N PRO A 103 4.91 -0.81 13.31
CA PRO A 103 5.37 -0.76 14.68
C PRO A 103 5.72 0.69 15.03
N LYS A 104 4.83 1.37 15.75
CA LYS A 104 4.95 2.82 16.01
C LYS A 104 6.19 3.19 16.83
N ASP A 105 6.73 2.21 17.54
CA ASP A 105 7.73 2.48 18.58
C ASP A 105 9.12 1.85 18.31
N LEU A 106 9.25 1.05 17.29
CA LEU A 106 10.56 0.55 16.88
C LEU A 106 11.08 1.45 15.75
N GLY A 107 11.64 2.60 16.15
CA GLY A 107 12.29 3.51 15.22
C GLY A 107 13.31 2.75 14.39
N ARG A 108 12.99 2.49 13.12
CA ARG A 108 14.00 1.97 12.20
C ARG A 108 15.10 3.02 12.11
N PRO A 109 16.34 2.70 12.48
CA PRO A 109 17.41 3.65 12.33
C PRO A 109 17.48 4.02 10.83
N ASN A 110 17.40 5.31 10.55
CA ASN A 110 17.46 5.90 9.22
C ASN A 110 16.21 5.74 8.31
N VAL A 111 15.04 5.36 8.85
CA VAL A 111 13.77 5.38 8.12
C VAL A 111 12.87 6.46 8.70
N LEU A 112 12.64 7.52 7.94
CA LEU A 112 11.64 8.53 8.28
C LEU A 112 10.32 8.18 7.57
N PRO A 113 9.20 7.99 8.31
CA PRO A 113 7.92 7.81 7.68
C PRO A 113 7.54 9.10 6.95
N PHE A 114 7.51 9.06 5.64
CA PHE A 114 7.13 10.17 4.80
C PHE A 114 5.73 9.92 4.22
N LYS A 115 4.78 10.73 4.64
CA LYS A 115 3.45 10.72 4.03
C LYS A 115 3.51 11.55 2.75
N ILE A 116 3.58 10.88 1.62
CA ILE A 116 3.41 11.55 0.33
C ILE A 116 2.00 12.12 0.32
N MET A 117 1.89 13.45 0.25
CA MET A 117 0.62 14.07 -0.12
C MET A 117 0.39 13.73 -1.59
N GLY A 118 -0.34 12.64 -1.83
CA GLY A 118 -0.75 12.25 -3.16
C GLY A 118 -1.76 13.28 -3.67
N TYR A 119 -1.60 13.67 -4.90
CA TYR A 119 -2.40 14.63 -5.65
C TYR A 119 -2.32 16.07 -5.15
N GLN A 120 -1.77 16.89 -6.01
CA GLN A 120 -1.91 18.32 -6.00
C GLN A 120 -3.42 18.63 -5.93
N ILE A 121 -3.82 19.55 -5.07
CA ILE A 121 -5.18 20.11 -5.12
C ILE A 121 -5.34 20.62 -6.54
N PRO A 122 -6.32 20.16 -7.31
CA PRO A 122 -6.51 20.65 -8.66
C PRO A 122 -6.74 22.16 -8.59
N ASP A 123 -5.83 22.92 -9.18
CA ASP A 123 -6.05 24.35 -9.36
C ASP A 123 -7.27 24.54 -10.27
N GLU A 124 -8.16 25.44 -9.86
CA GLU A 124 -9.26 25.82 -10.71
C GLU A 124 -8.73 26.52 -11.95
N PHE A 125 -9.20 26.09 -13.11
CA PHE A 125 -8.84 26.74 -14.36
C PHE A 125 -9.31 28.19 -14.34
N TYR A 126 -8.39 29.14 -14.48
CA TYR A 126 -8.70 30.56 -14.47
C TYR A 126 -9.55 30.93 -15.69
N VAL A 127 -10.78 31.36 -15.44
CA VAL A 127 -11.68 31.90 -16.44
C VAL A 127 -11.93 33.39 -16.07
N PRO A 128 -11.47 34.35 -16.88
CA PRO A 128 -11.74 35.76 -16.60
C PRO A 128 -13.24 36.03 -16.70
N LYS A 129 -13.78 36.69 -15.69
CA LYS A 129 -15.18 37.08 -15.64
C LYS A 129 -15.31 38.52 -16.19
N TYR A 130 -15.52 38.66 -17.48
CA TYR A 130 -15.69 39.99 -18.13
C TYR A 130 -16.95 40.72 -17.71
N GLU A 131 -17.78 40.14 -16.87
CA GLU A 131 -18.89 40.82 -16.19
C GLU A 131 -18.40 41.81 -15.11
N ILE A 132 -17.18 41.63 -14.63
CA ILE A 132 -16.58 42.50 -13.62
C ILE A 132 -15.91 43.71 -14.32
N ASP A 133 -16.33 44.93 -13.99
CA ASP A 133 -15.84 46.17 -14.62
C ASP A 133 -14.30 46.30 -14.62
N SER A 134 -13.63 45.84 -13.59
CA SER A 134 -12.16 45.88 -13.54
C SER A 134 -11.50 44.94 -14.57
N VAL A 135 -12.08 43.79 -14.83
CA VAL A 135 -11.59 42.84 -15.84
C VAL A 135 -11.92 43.31 -17.25
N ARG A 136 -13.10 43.94 -17.44
CA ARG A 136 -13.54 44.50 -18.71
C ARG A 136 -12.72 45.72 -19.14
N ARG A 137 -12.17 46.48 -18.20
CA ARG A 137 -11.33 47.67 -18.47
C ARG A 137 -9.84 47.30 -18.62
N ASP A 138 -9.46 46.06 -18.40
CA ASP A 138 -8.09 45.62 -18.60
C ASP A 138 -7.84 45.47 -20.10
N ASN A 139 -7.08 46.39 -20.63
CA ASN A 139 -6.78 46.49 -22.06
C ASN A 139 -5.61 45.60 -22.48
N ARG A 140 -5.26 44.58 -21.67
CA ARG A 140 -4.24 43.59 -22.01
C ARG A 140 -4.82 42.55 -22.96
N TYR A 141 -4.07 42.28 -24.00
CA TYR A 141 -4.43 41.22 -24.95
C TYR A 141 -4.55 39.85 -24.27
N ASP A 142 -5.57 39.11 -24.59
CA ASP A 142 -5.78 37.78 -24.00
C ASP A 142 -5.03 36.72 -24.82
N GLU A 143 -3.79 36.43 -24.42
CA GLU A 143 -2.91 35.45 -25.11
C GLU A 143 -3.12 34.01 -24.67
N ARG A 144 -4.23 33.68 -24.01
CA ARG A 144 -4.47 32.34 -23.54
C ARG A 144 -4.65 31.35 -24.69
N SER A 145 -3.84 30.27 -24.70
CA SER A 145 -3.98 29.18 -25.66
C SER A 145 -5.17 28.28 -25.37
N THR A 146 -5.66 28.26 -24.13
CA THR A 146 -6.83 27.46 -23.70
C THR A 146 -7.87 28.39 -23.10
N ILE A 147 -9.00 28.49 -23.75
CA ILE A 147 -10.08 29.40 -23.38
C ILE A 147 -11.00 28.80 -22.33
N TYR A 148 -11.24 27.49 -22.44
CA TYR A 148 -12.14 26.75 -21.56
C TYR A 148 -11.58 25.37 -21.27
N TRP A 149 -11.66 24.96 -20.01
CA TRP A 149 -11.30 23.64 -19.57
C TRP A 149 -12.26 23.15 -18.50
N GLN A 150 -12.91 22.02 -18.74
CA GLN A 150 -13.75 21.35 -17.76
C GLN A 150 -13.51 19.84 -17.84
N PRO A 151 -12.79 19.24 -16.87
CA PRO A 151 -12.38 17.85 -16.93
C PRO A 151 -13.55 16.86 -16.81
N VAL A 152 -14.66 17.27 -16.20
CA VAL A 152 -15.84 16.42 -16.02
C VAL A 152 -17.10 17.17 -16.37
N VAL A 153 -17.82 16.70 -17.38
CA VAL A 153 -19.18 17.18 -17.73
C VAL A 153 -20.18 16.12 -17.38
N LYS A 154 -21.10 16.42 -16.47
CA LYS A 154 -22.18 15.50 -16.11
C LYS A 154 -23.35 15.68 -17.10
N ILE A 155 -23.68 14.61 -17.82
CA ILE A 155 -24.82 14.59 -18.74
C ILE A 155 -25.93 13.76 -18.07
N SER A 156 -27.13 14.34 -17.97
CA SER A 156 -28.33 13.65 -17.50
C SER A 156 -29.19 13.26 -18.70
N LYS A 157 -30.01 12.19 -18.54
CA LYS A 157 -30.95 11.77 -19.59
C LYS A 157 -32.04 12.84 -19.86
N ASP A 158 -32.36 13.64 -18.84
CA ASP A 158 -33.50 14.55 -18.87
C ASP A 158 -33.12 16.02 -19.04
N ALA A 159 -31.83 16.34 -19.07
CA ALA A 159 -31.39 17.73 -19.21
C ALA A 159 -30.10 17.82 -20.05
N PRO A 160 -30.07 18.71 -21.07
CA PRO A 160 -28.85 18.96 -21.82
C PRO A 160 -27.80 19.67 -20.96
N ALA A 161 -26.53 19.31 -21.13
CA ALA A 161 -25.43 20.05 -20.53
C ALA A 161 -25.29 21.40 -21.26
N LYS A 162 -25.37 22.50 -20.50
CA LYS A 162 -25.11 23.85 -21.04
C LYS A 162 -23.69 24.24 -20.64
N LEU A 163 -22.93 24.64 -21.62
CA LEU A 163 -21.58 25.17 -21.44
C LEU A 163 -21.56 26.62 -21.90
N SER A 164 -21.00 27.52 -21.10
CA SER A 164 -20.83 28.92 -21.44
C SER A 164 -19.41 29.36 -21.13
N PHE A 165 -18.79 30.04 -22.04
CA PHE A 165 -17.43 30.56 -21.90
C PHE A 165 -17.24 31.85 -22.74
N TYR A 166 -16.26 32.62 -22.37
CA TYR A 166 -15.88 33.81 -23.14
C TYR A 166 -14.77 33.47 -24.12
N THR A 167 -14.84 34.01 -25.32
CA THR A 167 -13.78 33.85 -26.33
C THR A 167 -12.62 34.82 -26.01
N ALA A 168 -11.41 34.43 -26.43
CA ALA A 168 -10.29 35.39 -26.48
C ALA A 168 -10.47 36.36 -27.64
N ASP A 169 -9.79 37.53 -27.53
CA ASP A 169 -9.74 38.52 -28.61
C ASP A 169 -9.02 38.00 -29.86
#